data_7777865018fe14efbd502a85c1f2ffd3
#
_entry.id   7777865018fe14efbd502a85c1f2ffd3
#
_cell.length_a   1.000
_cell.length_b   1.000
_cell.length_c   1.000
_cell.angle_alpha   90.00
_cell.angle_beta   90.00
_cell.angle_gamma   90.00
#
_symmetry.space_group_name_H-M   'P 1'
#
loop_
_entity.id
_entity.type
_entity.pdbx_description
1 polymer ?
#
loop_
_entity_poly.entity_id
_entity_poly.type
_entity_poly.pdbx_seq_one_letter_code
_entity_poly.pdbx_strand_id
1 'polypeptide(L)'
;PALNHAHVGLSLGSGTNVAKEASDMTLLDDSFRSIERAVMWGRSLYNNIRRFLFFQLVVNLTALLLVLGGAIIGTQMPLTVTQILWVNLIMDTFAAMALASLPPTREVMSERPRKQTAPIISPSMARGIVFCGLLFFAMLFALLIYFRNESGGQLDTHQLTIFFTAFVMLQFWNLFNAKTLESHHSAFHRLYADRGLLLVLAIILCGQWLI
;
A
#
# COMPACT_ATOMS: atom_id res chain seq x y z
N PRO A 1 -4.07 34.39 19.14
CA PRO A 1 -3.21 34.64 17.95
C PRO A 1 -2.12 33.60 17.76
N ALA A 2 -1.36 33.21 18.82
CA ALA A 2 -0.24 32.27 18.69
C ALA A 2 -0.66 30.88 18.20
N LEU A 3 -1.78 30.35 18.69
CA LEU A 3 -2.31 29.04 18.25
C LEU A 3 -2.70 29.03 16.76
N ASN A 4 -3.29 30.13 16.27
CA ASN A 4 -3.67 30.24 14.86
C ASN A 4 -2.47 30.42 13.91
N HIS A 5 -1.30 30.86 14.43
CA HIS A 5 -0.07 30.98 13.64
C HIS A 5 0.83 29.76 13.74
N ALA A 6 0.56 28.85 14.66
CA ALA A 6 1.29 27.60 14.78
C ALA A 6 0.95 26.65 13.61
N HIS A 7 1.88 25.80 13.22
CA HIS A 7 1.62 24.75 12.22
C HIS A 7 0.61 23.71 12.73
N VAL A 8 0.60 23.48 14.04
CA VAL A 8 -0.40 22.72 14.78
C VAL A 8 -0.57 23.37 16.13
N GLY A 9 -1.73 23.96 16.36
CA GLY A 9 -2.11 24.56 17.65
C GLY A 9 -2.64 23.49 18.60
N LEU A 10 -2.08 23.43 19.80
CA LEU A 10 -2.54 22.48 20.84
C LEU A 10 -3.11 23.25 22.02
N SER A 11 -4.29 22.83 22.50
CA SER A 11 -4.88 23.32 23.74
C SER A 11 -5.05 22.19 24.75
N LEU A 12 -5.13 22.57 26.03
CA LEU A 12 -5.45 21.63 27.12
C LEU A 12 -6.96 21.54 27.33
N GLY A 13 -7.44 20.41 27.79
CA GLY A 13 -8.85 20.19 28.13
C GLY A 13 -9.36 21.12 29.23
N SER A 14 -8.47 21.48 30.18
CA SER A 14 -8.71 22.49 31.22
C SER A 14 -8.58 23.94 30.71
N GLY A 15 -8.16 24.15 29.47
CA GLY A 15 -7.98 25.48 28.87
C GLY A 15 -9.31 26.20 28.59
N THR A 16 -9.22 27.51 28.33
CA THR A 16 -10.36 28.34 27.99
C THR A 16 -11.01 27.92 26.66
N ASN A 17 -12.32 28.16 26.49
CA ASN A 17 -13.02 27.87 25.24
C ASN A 17 -12.37 28.59 24.04
N VAL A 18 -11.93 29.80 24.21
CA VAL A 18 -11.21 30.61 23.19
C VAL A 18 -9.93 29.88 22.73
N ALA A 19 -9.17 29.29 23.66
CA ALA A 19 -7.97 28.52 23.33
C ALA A 19 -8.33 27.23 22.58
N LYS A 20 -9.40 26.54 22.98
CA LYS A 20 -9.88 25.32 22.31
C LYS A 20 -10.37 25.61 20.89
N GLU A 21 -11.12 26.69 20.70
CA GLU A 21 -11.61 27.10 19.37
C GLU A 21 -10.47 27.53 18.43
N ALA A 22 -9.40 28.09 18.98
CA ALA A 22 -8.23 28.53 18.22
C ALA A 22 -7.19 27.42 17.98
N SER A 23 -7.40 26.22 18.52
CA SER A 23 -6.47 25.08 18.40
C SER A 23 -6.95 24.05 17.41
N ASP A 24 -6.00 23.39 16.74
CA ASP A 24 -6.27 22.26 15.84
C ASP A 24 -6.55 20.96 16.61
N MET A 25 -6.06 20.88 17.85
CA MET A 25 -6.15 19.68 18.69
C MET A 25 -6.30 20.02 20.16
N THR A 26 -7.23 19.38 20.86
CA THR A 26 -7.43 19.55 22.31
C THR A 26 -7.07 18.27 23.05
N LEU A 27 -6.19 18.38 24.05
CA LEU A 27 -5.74 17.29 24.92
C LEU A 27 -6.70 17.16 26.10
N LEU A 28 -7.51 16.09 26.12
CA LEU A 28 -8.53 15.90 27.15
C LEU A 28 -7.96 15.54 28.53
N ASP A 29 -6.76 14.93 28.55
CA ASP A 29 -6.10 14.45 29.76
C ASP A 29 -5.00 15.42 30.27
N ASP A 30 -4.85 16.57 29.64
CA ASP A 30 -3.85 17.61 29.95
C ASP A 30 -2.41 17.08 30.08
N SER A 31 -2.10 15.97 29.38
CA SER A 31 -0.84 15.24 29.51
C SER A 31 0.09 15.46 28.31
N PHE A 32 1.33 15.88 28.56
CA PHE A 32 2.38 15.92 27.53
C PHE A 32 2.66 14.56 26.89
N ARG A 33 2.41 13.47 27.63
CA ARG A 33 2.57 12.11 27.11
C ARG A 33 1.57 11.82 25.98
N SER A 34 0.41 12.45 26.00
CA SER A 34 -0.59 12.34 24.93
C SER A 34 -0.15 13.09 23.68
N ILE A 35 0.61 14.18 23.80
CA ILE A 35 1.25 14.84 22.65
C ILE A 35 2.26 13.90 21.99
N GLU A 36 3.15 13.28 22.78
CA GLU A 36 4.11 12.32 22.26
C GLU A 36 3.43 11.18 21.50
N ARG A 37 2.37 10.61 22.09
CA ARG A 37 1.57 9.57 21.45
C ARG A 37 0.89 10.05 20.18
N ALA A 38 0.28 11.23 20.18
CA ALA A 38 -0.37 11.80 19.00
C ALA A 38 0.62 11.99 17.86
N VAL A 39 1.82 12.51 18.13
CA VAL A 39 2.89 12.65 17.14
C VAL A 39 3.33 11.28 16.60
N MET A 40 3.53 10.30 17.48
CA MET A 40 3.90 8.93 17.09
C MET A 40 2.84 8.29 16.19
N TRP A 41 1.57 8.41 16.54
CA TRP A 41 0.46 7.91 15.73
C TRP A 41 0.34 8.62 14.39
N GLY A 42 0.46 9.95 14.36
CA GLY A 42 0.40 10.75 13.13
C GLY A 42 1.52 10.38 12.15
N ARG A 43 2.76 10.22 12.64
CA ARG A 43 3.89 9.78 11.82
C ARG A 43 3.72 8.35 11.31
N SER A 44 3.22 7.46 12.17
CA SER A 44 2.96 6.06 11.78
C SER A 44 1.86 5.97 10.74
N LEU A 45 0.77 6.73 10.88
CA LEU A 45 -0.31 6.81 9.91
C LEU A 45 0.20 7.32 8.55
N TYR A 46 1.02 8.35 8.55
CA TYR A 46 1.64 8.85 7.32
C TYR A 46 2.49 7.78 6.62
N ASN A 47 3.29 7.04 7.37
CA ASN A 47 4.08 5.93 6.81
C ASN A 47 3.19 4.80 6.28
N ASN A 48 2.08 4.49 6.97
CA ASN A 48 1.11 3.49 6.51
C ASN A 48 0.42 3.92 5.19
N ILE A 49 0.05 5.20 5.06
CA ILE A 49 -0.48 5.76 3.80
C ILE A 49 0.54 5.61 2.67
N ARG A 50 1.81 5.90 2.92
CA ARG A 50 2.87 5.75 1.90
C ARG A 50 3.09 4.29 1.49
N ARG A 51 3.03 3.36 2.43
CA ARG A 51 3.09 1.91 2.14
C ARG A 51 1.94 1.47 1.26
N PHE A 52 0.72 1.93 1.57
CA PHE A 52 -0.45 1.67 0.74
C PHE A 52 -0.30 2.27 -0.67
N LEU A 53 0.11 3.53 -0.79
CA LEU A 53 0.35 4.16 -2.09
C LEU A 53 1.41 3.43 -2.91
N PHE A 54 2.49 2.97 -2.27
CA PHE A 54 3.50 2.15 -2.95
C PHE A 54 2.89 0.88 -3.52
N PHE A 55 2.16 0.13 -2.69
CA PHE A 55 1.47 -1.09 -3.09
C PHE A 55 0.56 -0.83 -4.29
N GLN A 56 -0.35 0.12 -4.16
CA GLN A 56 -1.36 0.47 -5.16
C GLN A 56 -0.75 0.89 -6.50
N LEU A 57 0.26 1.75 -6.47
CA LEU A 57 0.89 2.23 -7.70
C LEU A 57 1.67 1.14 -8.43
N VAL A 58 2.28 0.18 -7.71
CA VAL A 58 2.93 -0.98 -8.33
C VAL A 58 1.90 -1.87 -9.02
N VAL A 59 0.76 -2.17 -8.35
CA VAL A 59 -0.35 -2.95 -8.93
C VAL A 59 -0.85 -2.31 -10.22
N ASN A 60 -1.20 -1.02 -10.14
CA ASN A 60 -1.77 -0.28 -11.28
C ASN A 60 -0.78 -0.16 -12.44
N LEU A 61 0.50 0.12 -12.16
CA LEU A 61 1.54 0.19 -13.18
C LEU A 61 1.70 -1.16 -13.89
N THR A 62 1.76 -2.26 -13.12
CA THR A 62 1.87 -3.61 -13.67
C THR A 62 0.67 -3.96 -14.57
N ALA A 63 -0.56 -3.71 -14.09
CA ALA A 63 -1.78 -3.98 -14.84
C ALA A 63 -1.86 -3.15 -16.13
N LEU A 64 -1.53 -1.85 -16.05
CA LEU A 64 -1.50 -0.96 -17.22
C LEU A 64 -0.51 -1.45 -18.28
N LEU A 65 0.71 -1.79 -17.87
CA LEU A 65 1.74 -2.29 -18.79
C LEU A 65 1.36 -3.63 -19.40
N LEU A 66 0.68 -4.52 -18.65
CA LEU A 66 0.18 -5.80 -19.18
C LEU A 66 -0.90 -5.59 -20.25
N VAL A 67 -1.86 -4.70 -20.01
CA VAL A 67 -2.90 -4.38 -20.99
C VAL A 67 -2.29 -3.78 -22.25
N LEU A 68 -1.37 -2.82 -22.11
CA LEU A 68 -0.67 -2.21 -23.24
C LEU A 68 0.20 -3.23 -23.99
N GLY A 69 0.98 -4.05 -23.27
CA GLY A 69 1.83 -5.09 -23.84
C GLY A 69 1.01 -6.15 -24.59
N GLY A 70 -0.10 -6.60 -24.01
CA GLY A 70 -1.03 -7.53 -24.65
C GLY A 70 -1.63 -6.96 -25.93
N ALA A 71 -2.04 -5.70 -25.93
CA ALA A 71 -2.57 -5.00 -27.09
C ALA A 71 -1.53 -4.90 -28.23
N ILE A 72 -0.27 -4.57 -27.90
CA ILE A 72 0.82 -4.44 -28.89
C ILE A 72 1.10 -5.79 -29.59
N ILE A 73 1.11 -6.90 -28.84
CA ILE A 73 1.36 -8.23 -29.42
C ILE A 73 0.11 -8.87 -30.05
N GLY A 74 -1.05 -8.19 -29.97
CA GLY A 74 -2.30 -8.65 -30.58
C GLY A 74 -2.91 -9.88 -29.89
N THR A 75 -2.64 -10.08 -28.58
CA THR A 75 -3.32 -11.08 -27.78
C THR A 75 -4.67 -10.55 -27.26
N GLN A 76 -5.62 -11.46 -27.01
CA GLN A 76 -6.81 -11.12 -26.24
C GLN A 76 -6.38 -10.55 -24.86
N MET A 77 -7.24 -9.73 -24.25
CA MET A 77 -6.93 -9.13 -22.95
C MET A 77 -6.51 -10.20 -21.94
N PRO A 78 -5.27 -10.16 -21.42
CA PRO A 78 -4.76 -11.18 -20.51
C PRO A 78 -5.45 -11.12 -19.13
N LEU A 79 -6.12 -10.01 -18.83
CA LEU A 79 -6.95 -9.80 -17.66
C LEU A 79 -8.32 -9.34 -18.09
N THR A 80 -9.36 -10.03 -17.67
CA THR A 80 -10.75 -9.62 -17.92
C THR A 80 -11.13 -8.43 -17.04
N VAL A 81 -12.13 -7.67 -17.46
CA VAL A 81 -12.66 -6.53 -16.67
C VAL A 81 -13.11 -6.98 -15.28
N THR A 82 -13.73 -8.17 -15.18
CA THR A 82 -14.16 -8.73 -13.89
C THR A 82 -12.97 -9.04 -12.98
N GLN A 83 -11.88 -9.59 -13.52
CA GLN A 83 -10.65 -9.85 -12.76
C GLN A 83 -9.98 -8.56 -12.27
N ILE A 84 -9.92 -7.53 -13.10
CA ILE A 84 -9.40 -6.22 -12.72
C ILE A 84 -10.26 -5.59 -11.62
N LEU A 85 -11.59 -5.68 -11.73
CA LEU A 85 -12.51 -5.21 -10.69
C LEU A 85 -12.34 -5.99 -9.39
N TRP A 86 -12.15 -7.30 -9.46
CA TRP A 86 -11.91 -8.13 -8.28
C TRP A 86 -10.63 -7.70 -7.55
N VAL A 87 -9.54 -7.50 -8.28
CA VAL A 87 -8.27 -7.03 -7.72
C VAL A 87 -8.46 -5.65 -7.08
N ASN A 88 -9.03 -4.68 -7.79
CA ASN A 88 -9.17 -3.32 -7.30
C ASN A 88 -10.18 -3.22 -6.14
N LEU A 89 -11.29 -3.95 -6.18
CA LEU A 89 -12.32 -3.82 -5.14
C LEU A 89 -11.98 -4.64 -3.89
N ILE A 90 -11.55 -5.89 -4.07
CA ILE A 90 -11.35 -6.82 -2.94
C ILE A 90 -9.92 -6.75 -2.45
N MET A 91 -8.94 -7.03 -3.33
CA MET A 91 -7.55 -7.12 -2.91
C MET A 91 -7.02 -5.76 -2.41
N ASP A 92 -7.33 -4.66 -3.10
CA ASP A 92 -6.88 -3.32 -2.71
C ASP A 92 -7.53 -2.86 -1.40
N THR A 93 -8.82 -3.16 -1.19
CA THR A 93 -9.51 -2.83 0.07
C THR A 93 -8.88 -3.57 1.25
N PHE A 94 -8.64 -4.87 1.10
CA PHE A 94 -8.02 -5.65 2.16
C PHE A 94 -6.54 -5.28 2.38
N ALA A 95 -5.80 -4.99 1.30
CA ALA A 95 -4.43 -4.50 1.41
C ALA A 95 -4.36 -3.15 2.13
N ALA A 96 -5.29 -2.23 1.82
CA ALA A 96 -5.42 -0.96 2.51
C ALA A 96 -5.68 -1.15 4.01
N MET A 97 -6.63 -2.03 4.39
CA MET A 97 -6.90 -2.37 5.80
C MET A 97 -5.66 -2.95 6.48
N ALA A 98 -4.96 -3.88 5.84
CA ALA A 98 -3.77 -4.51 6.39
C ALA A 98 -2.66 -3.49 6.67
N LEU A 99 -2.36 -2.62 5.69
CA LEU A 99 -1.30 -1.63 5.82
C LEU A 99 -1.70 -0.46 6.74
N ALA A 100 -2.98 -0.07 6.77
CA ALA A 100 -3.48 0.96 7.67
C ALA A 100 -3.49 0.52 9.15
N SER A 101 -3.71 -0.78 9.41
CA SER A 101 -3.78 -1.34 10.76
C SER A 101 -2.42 -1.62 11.41
N LEU A 102 -1.31 -1.35 10.70
CA LEU A 102 0.03 -1.54 11.26
C LEU A 102 0.23 -0.66 12.50
N PRO A 103 0.64 -1.25 13.64
CA PRO A 103 0.77 -0.51 14.89
C PRO A 103 1.90 0.51 14.80
N PRO A 104 1.81 1.63 15.56
CA PRO A 104 2.85 2.62 15.60
C PRO A 104 4.11 2.03 16.24
N THR A 105 5.27 2.35 15.67
CA THR A 105 6.57 1.97 16.20
C THR A 105 7.27 3.19 16.80
N ARG A 106 8.04 3.01 17.88
CA ARG A 106 8.82 4.10 18.46
C ARG A 106 9.91 4.63 17.53
N GLU A 107 10.29 3.86 16.54
CA GLU A 107 11.31 4.22 15.54
C GLU A 107 10.94 5.49 14.77
N VAL A 108 9.64 5.72 14.52
CA VAL A 108 9.16 6.93 13.82
C VAL A 108 9.47 8.22 14.59
N MET A 109 9.73 8.13 15.91
CA MET A 109 10.08 9.30 16.73
C MET A 109 11.54 9.73 16.53
N SER A 110 12.41 8.85 16.06
CA SER A 110 13.80 9.18 15.72
C SER A 110 13.94 9.83 14.32
N GLU A 111 12.89 9.78 13.50
CA GLU A 111 12.90 10.43 12.19
C GLU A 111 12.87 11.95 12.31
N ARG A 112 13.61 12.63 11.42
CA ARG A 112 13.57 14.09 11.34
C ARG A 112 12.19 14.59 10.94
N PRO A 113 11.75 15.76 11.46
CA PRO A 113 10.50 16.39 11.02
C PRO A 113 10.51 16.61 9.50
N ARG A 114 9.41 16.30 8.84
CA ARG A 114 9.25 16.49 7.40
C ARG A 114 8.87 17.94 7.11
N LYS A 115 9.32 18.45 5.97
CA LYS A 115 8.87 19.76 5.47
C LYS A 115 7.43 19.63 4.98
N GLN A 116 6.59 20.65 5.20
CA GLN A 116 5.21 20.69 4.73
C GLN A 116 5.08 20.55 3.20
N THR A 117 6.08 21.04 2.45
CA THR A 117 6.14 20.97 1.00
C THR A 117 6.71 19.66 0.47
N ALA A 118 7.07 18.71 1.36
CA ALA A 118 7.65 17.44 0.91
C ALA A 118 6.58 16.58 0.23
N PRO A 119 6.83 16.06 -0.99
CA PRO A 119 5.89 15.20 -1.68
C PRO A 119 5.68 13.88 -0.91
N ILE A 120 4.47 13.35 -0.97
CA ILE A 120 4.13 12.05 -0.36
C ILE A 120 4.96 10.95 -1.00
N ILE A 121 5.08 10.99 -2.33
CA ILE A 121 5.91 10.07 -3.11
C ILE A 121 7.31 10.65 -3.23
N SER A 122 8.25 10.13 -2.44
CA SER A 122 9.65 10.53 -2.54
C SER A 122 10.29 9.97 -3.84
N PRO A 123 11.37 10.58 -4.35
CA PRO A 123 12.07 10.06 -5.54
C PRO A 123 12.59 8.62 -5.37
N SER A 124 12.96 8.23 -4.15
CA SER A 124 13.35 6.85 -3.84
C SER A 124 12.17 5.89 -3.94
N MET A 125 11.00 6.28 -3.41
CA MET A 125 9.76 5.52 -3.51
C MET A 125 9.30 5.40 -4.97
N ALA A 126 9.36 6.48 -5.75
CA ALA A 126 9.01 6.45 -7.17
C ALA A 126 9.90 5.47 -7.96
N ARG A 127 11.21 5.46 -7.72
CA ARG A 127 12.12 4.47 -8.33
C ARG A 127 11.78 3.04 -7.94
N GLY A 128 11.42 2.81 -6.67
CA GLY A 128 10.96 1.50 -6.20
C GLY A 128 9.68 1.05 -6.90
N ILE A 129 8.70 1.94 -7.06
CA ILE A 129 7.43 1.67 -7.77
C ILE A 129 7.71 1.27 -9.23
N VAL A 130 8.53 2.06 -9.92
CA VAL A 130 8.87 1.78 -11.33
C VAL A 130 9.64 0.48 -11.46
N PHE A 131 10.62 0.23 -10.58
CA PHE A 131 11.41 -1.01 -10.60
C PHE A 131 10.56 -2.24 -10.35
N CYS A 132 9.75 -2.25 -9.27
CA CYS A 132 8.87 -3.38 -8.95
C CYS A 132 7.80 -3.59 -10.03
N GLY A 133 7.18 -2.50 -10.52
CA GLY A 133 6.17 -2.57 -11.57
C GLY A 133 6.71 -3.15 -12.88
N LEU A 134 7.90 -2.70 -13.31
CA LEU A 134 8.57 -3.23 -14.50
C LEU A 134 9.02 -4.68 -14.31
N LEU A 135 9.51 -5.04 -13.13
CA LEU A 135 9.92 -6.42 -12.83
C LEU A 135 8.71 -7.36 -12.91
N PHE A 136 7.60 -7.00 -12.27
CA PHE A 136 6.38 -7.81 -12.31
C PHE A 136 5.78 -7.87 -13.70
N PHE A 137 5.78 -6.74 -14.41
CA PHE A 137 5.40 -6.72 -15.82
C PHE A 137 6.25 -7.68 -16.64
N ALA A 138 7.58 -7.62 -16.53
CA ALA A 138 8.49 -8.47 -17.30
C ALA A 138 8.24 -9.96 -17.02
N MET A 139 8.05 -10.36 -15.76
CA MET A 139 7.75 -11.74 -15.37
C MET A 139 6.42 -12.23 -15.98
N LEU A 140 5.36 -11.42 -15.83
CA LEU A 140 4.04 -11.78 -16.34
C LEU A 140 3.97 -11.71 -17.87
N PHE A 141 4.66 -10.76 -18.46
CA PHE A 141 4.73 -10.63 -19.92
C PHE A 141 5.50 -11.79 -20.56
N ALA A 142 6.58 -12.24 -19.92
CA ALA A 142 7.28 -13.47 -20.34
C ALA A 142 6.37 -14.70 -20.25
N LEU A 143 5.58 -14.83 -19.17
CA LEU A 143 4.59 -15.90 -19.03
C LEU A 143 3.51 -15.81 -20.11
N LEU A 144 3.03 -14.62 -20.43
CA LEU A 144 2.05 -14.38 -21.50
C LEU A 144 2.59 -14.81 -22.87
N ILE A 145 3.83 -14.45 -23.19
CA ILE A 145 4.49 -14.84 -24.43
C ILE A 145 4.67 -16.36 -24.48
N TYR A 146 5.06 -16.98 -23.38
CA TYR A 146 5.21 -18.44 -23.29
C TYR A 146 3.88 -19.14 -23.62
N PHE A 147 2.77 -18.79 -22.97
CA PHE A 147 1.47 -19.37 -23.24
C PHE A 147 0.96 -19.11 -24.66
N ARG A 148 1.19 -17.91 -25.19
CA ARG A 148 0.83 -17.58 -26.56
C ARG A 148 1.55 -18.47 -27.57
N ASN A 149 2.83 -18.74 -27.37
CA ASN A 149 3.61 -19.60 -28.27
C ASN A 149 3.17 -21.08 -28.18
N GLU A 150 2.79 -21.54 -26.99
CA GLU A 150 2.29 -22.90 -26.77
C GLU A 150 0.92 -23.11 -27.43
N SER A 151 0.01 -22.14 -27.35
CA SER A 151 -1.38 -22.23 -27.80
C SER A 151 -1.61 -21.74 -29.23
N GLY A 152 -0.58 -21.39 -29.99
CA GLY A 152 -0.72 -20.91 -31.38
C GLY A 152 -1.47 -19.60 -31.54
N GLY A 153 -1.51 -18.74 -30.49
CA GLY A 153 -2.00 -17.37 -30.58
C GLY A 153 -3.21 -17.01 -29.72
N GLN A 154 -4.01 -17.96 -29.28
CA GLN A 154 -5.13 -17.74 -28.35
C GLN A 154 -4.89 -18.52 -27.06
N LEU A 155 -5.03 -17.84 -25.91
CA LEU A 155 -4.89 -18.47 -24.61
C LEU A 155 -6.15 -19.29 -24.27
N ASP A 156 -5.96 -20.50 -23.79
CA ASP A 156 -7.02 -21.33 -23.23
C ASP A 156 -7.45 -20.79 -21.84
N THR A 157 -8.68 -21.13 -21.45
CA THR A 157 -9.26 -20.74 -20.14
C THR A 157 -8.36 -21.15 -18.97
N HIS A 158 -7.73 -22.31 -19.04
CA HIS A 158 -6.81 -22.81 -18.02
C HIS A 158 -5.55 -21.94 -17.94
N GLN A 159 -4.97 -21.53 -19.06
CA GLN A 159 -3.80 -20.65 -19.12
C GLN A 159 -4.13 -19.25 -18.58
N LEU A 160 -5.32 -18.71 -18.87
CA LEU A 160 -5.80 -17.44 -18.32
C LEU A 160 -5.96 -17.52 -16.80
N THR A 161 -6.45 -18.63 -16.27
CA THR A 161 -6.56 -18.85 -14.81
C THR A 161 -5.19 -18.89 -14.15
N ILE A 162 -4.23 -19.61 -14.74
CA ILE A 162 -2.84 -19.65 -14.22
C ILE A 162 -2.21 -18.24 -14.28
N PHE A 163 -2.42 -17.52 -15.38
CA PHE A 163 -1.93 -16.16 -15.54
C PHE A 163 -2.48 -15.21 -14.47
N PHE A 164 -3.79 -15.25 -14.25
CA PHE A 164 -4.45 -14.45 -13.21
C PHE A 164 -3.95 -14.83 -11.81
N THR A 165 -3.81 -16.13 -11.53
CA THR A 165 -3.26 -16.61 -10.26
C THR A 165 -1.82 -16.11 -10.04
N ALA A 166 -0.98 -16.17 -11.08
CA ALA A 166 0.38 -15.64 -11.02
C ALA A 166 0.39 -14.14 -10.75
N PHE A 167 -0.50 -13.36 -11.40
CA PHE A 167 -0.66 -11.94 -11.14
C PHE A 167 -1.01 -11.68 -9.66
N VAL A 168 -2.04 -12.36 -9.12
CA VAL A 168 -2.46 -12.20 -7.72
C VAL A 168 -1.34 -12.59 -6.75
N MET A 169 -0.61 -13.67 -7.02
CA MET A 169 0.52 -14.11 -6.19
C MET A 169 1.66 -13.09 -6.17
N LEU A 170 1.97 -12.45 -7.31
CA LEU A 170 2.96 -11.37 -7.33
C LEU A 170 2.51 -10.17 -6.50
N GLN A 171 1.22 -9.81 -6.55
CA GLN A 171 0.71 -8.73 -5.71
C GLN A 171 0.67 -9.09 -4.23
N PHE A 172 0.43 -10.37 -3.90
CA PHE A 172 0.59 -10.87 -2.54
C PHE A 172 2.01 -10.63 -2.01
N TRP A 173 3.05 -10.94 -2.79
CA TRP A 173 4.43 -10.65 -2.44
C TRP A 173 4.73 -9.13 -2.40
N ASN A 174 4.09 -8.36 -3.27
CA ASN A 174 4.20 -6.90 -3.28
C ASN A 174 3.72 -6.27 -1.95
N LEU A 175 2.74 -6.88 -1.27
CA LEU A 175 2.29 -6.43 0.04
C LEU A 175 3.41 -6.47 1.08
N PHE A 176 4.27 -7.50 1.02
CA PHE A 176 5.47 -7.58 1.88
C PHE A 176 6.52 -6.53 1.51
N ASN A 177 6.71 -6.24 0.22
CA ASN A 177 7.57 -5.15 -0.22
C ASN A 177 7.07 -3.81 0.29
N ALA A 178 5.76 -3.57 0.21
CA ALA A 178 5.14 -2.35 0.74
C ALA A 178 5.30 -2.22 2.26
N LYS A 179 5.14 -3.33 3.01
CA LYS A 179 5.35 -3.35 4.47
C LYS A 179 6.77 -2.91 4.85
N THR A 180 7.77 -3.30 4.08
CA THR A 180 9.19 -2.98 4.37
C THR A 180 9.61 -1.60 3.89
N LEU A 181 8.74 -0.85 3.23
CA LEU A 181 9.05 0.49 2.75
C LEU A 181 9.54 1.36 3.92
N GLU A 182 10.77 1.88 3.79
CA GLU A 182 11.44 2.71 4.83
C GLU A 182 11.63 2.02 6.19
N SER A 183 11.55 0.69 6.23
CA SER A 183 11.86 -0.11 7.42
C SER A 183 13.26 -0.70 7.29
N HIS A 184 14.00 -0.69 8.40
CA HIS A 184 15.30 -1.38 8.49
C HIS A 184 15.13 -2.87 8.84
N HIS A 185 13.90 -3.33 9.01
CA HIS A 185 13.60 -4.70 9.38
C HIS A 185 13.12 -5.53 8.20
N SER A 186 13.32 -6.85 8.29
CA SER A 186 12.80 -7.82 7.32
C SER A 186 11.27 -7.76 7.26
N ALA A 187 10.69 -8.05 6.07
CA ALA A 187 9.24 -8.16 5.85
C ALA A 187 8.56 -9.12 6.83
N PHE A 188 9.27 -10.16 7.26
CA PHE A 188 8.77 -11.19 8.18
C PHE A 188 8.92 -10.81 9.66
N HIS A 189 9.60 -9.70 9.96
CA HIS A 189 9.73 -9.22 11.32
C HIS A 189 8.34 -8.87 11.88
N ARG A 190 8.03 -9.38 13.08
CA ARG A 190 6.74 -9.22 13.76
C ARG A 190 5.50 -9.66 12.98
N LEU A 191 5.64 -10.57 12.01
CA LEU A 191 4.51 -11.05 11.22
C LEU A 191 3.37 -11.59 12.09
N TYR A 192 3.72 -12.34 13.15
CA TYR A 192 2.72 -12.89 14.11
C TYR A 192 2.05 -11.82 14.98
N ALA A 193 2.67 -10.66 15.16
CA ALA A 193 2.08 -9.56 15.90
C ALA A 193 1.05 -8.79 15.07
N ASP A 194 1.18 -8.80 13.74
CA ASP A 194 0.33 -8.10 12.80
C ASP A 194 -0.87 -8.97 12.39
N ARG A 195 -1.77 -9.26 13.36
CA ARG A 195 -2.95 -10.12 13.13
C ARG A 195 -3.83 -9.66 11.96
N GLY A 196 -3.96 -8.34 11.75
CA GLY A 196 -4.71 -7.76 10.64
C GLY A 196 -4.09 -8.14 9.30
N LEU A 197 -2.78 -8.06 9.18
CA LEU A 197 -2.05 -8.46 7.96
C LEU A 197 -2.23 -9.96 7.69
N LEU A 198 -2.07 -10.81 8.70
CA LEU A 198 -2.25 -12.27 8.56
C LEU A 198 -3.66 -12.65 8.11
N LEU A 199 -4.68 -12.00 8.69
CA LEU A 199 -6.07 -12.22 8.32
C LEU A 199 -6.31 -11.86 6.86
N VAL A 200 -5.81 -10.71 6.42
CA VAL A 200 -5.93 -10.26 5.03
C VAL A 200 -5.21 -11.21 4.06
N LEU A 201 -3.99 -11.63 4.40
CA LEU A 201 -3.26 -12.62 3.60
C LEU A 201 -4.04 -13.93 3.46
N ALA A 202 -4.65 -14.40 4.55
CA ALA A 202 -5.49 -15.60 4.54
C ALA A 202 -6.74 -15.40 3.65
N ILE A 203 -7.41 -14.25 3.72
CA ILE A 203 -8.59 -13.93 2.88
C ILE A 203 -8.21 -13.91 1.40
N ILE A 204 -7.09 -13.28 1.03
CA ILE A 204 -6.61 -13.22 -0.36
C ILE A 204 -6.33 -14.65 -0.88
N LEU A 205 -5.62 -15.47 -0.09
CA LEU A 205 -5.32 -16.86 -0.47
C LEU A 205 -6.58 -17.74 -0.58
N CYS A 206 -7.49 -17.64 0.38
CA CYS A 206 -8.76 -18.37 0.34
C CYS A 206 -9.63 -17.91 -0.84
N GLY A 207 -9.71 -16.60 -1.07
CA GLY A 207 -10.45 -16.03 -2.20
C GLY A 207 -9.90 -16.51 -3.54
N GLN A 208 -8.57 -16.55 -3.68
CA GLN A 208 -7.91 -17.05 -4.90
C GLN A 208 -8.14 -18.55 -5.13
N TRP A 209 -8.31 -19.31 -4.06
CA TRP A 209 -8.59 -20.76 -4.17
C TRP A 209 -10.05 -21.06 -4.59
N LEU A 210 -10.96 -20.12 -4.35
CA LEU A 210 -12.39 -20.26 -4.71
C LEU A 210 -12.71 -19.80 -6.14
N ILE A 211 -11.80 -19.08 -6.80
CA ILE A 211 -11.92 -18.58 -8.17
C ILE A 211 -11.13 -19.45 -9.13
#